data_431255f2a61cf635e499ed3772bacba8
#
_entry.id   431255f2a61cf635e499ed3772bacba8
#
_cell.length_a   1.000
_cell.length_b   1.000
_cell.length_c   1.000
_cell.angle_alpha   90.00
_cell.angle_beta   90.00
_cell.angle_gamma   90.00
#
_symmetry.space_group_name_H-M   'P 1'
#
loop_
_entity.id
_entity.type
_entity.pdbx_description
1 polymer ?
#
loop_
_entity_poly.entity_id
_entity_poly.type
_entity_poly.pdbx_seq_one_letter_code
_entity_poly.pdbx_strand_id
1 'polypeptide(L)'
;STQGVVVIKNGIIIGEKYAEGYSLNSHGTSWSMAKSYYAALVGISIQRGEIGSLDDPASKYLEYYKDERSKITIRDLLNMSSGLDFPSHEHEKMFFQKSHLDYAKNVGVEKEAGLKFEYNNVNSMIIGDILYVVTGIKADKLLVERILDPIGASNYKLWKDEMGAVLTYCCVDMTPRDYSKIGLLFARNGNWEGSQIIPEGFINETFQTVWETPSRFSDYKRYYSLHWWVSKYDDESKIFNTSGKFGQYTFVDRDNDVVVTRITKYSEKDNGDIQKWGPLNFFRWAGVGPAVAAARMLLDLGLIREGPDVNTPITDDSGTSKEFYEKYQEVVDAIADLSRD
;
A
#
# COMPACT_ATOMS: atom_id res chain seq x y z
N SER A 1 -18.27 -6.56 4.95
CA SER A 1 -17.24 -7.02 5.92
C SER A 1 -16.29 -5.89 6.38
N THR A 2 -16.85 -4.73 6.77
CA THR A 2 -16.07 -3.62 7.33
C THR A 2 -15.80 -3.86 8.82
N GLN A 3 -14.53 -3.76 9.24
CA GLN A 3 -14.12 -3.81 10.64
C GLN A 3 -14.31 -2.46 11.32
N GLY A 4 -13.78 -1.41 10.70
CA GLY A 4 -13.80 -0.07 11.25
C GLY A 4 -13.77 0.99 10.15
N VAL A 5 -14.42 2.10 10.43
CA VAL A 5 -14.38 3.33 9.64
C VAL A 5 -14.07 4.48 10.57
N VAL A 6 -13.20 5.37 10.14
CA VAL A 6 -12.88 6.63 10.81
C VAL A 6 -13.01 7.77 9.80
N VAL A 7 -13.71 8.83 10.17
CA VAL A 7 -13.92 10.03 9.36
C VAL A 7 -13.36 11.23 10.11
N ILE A 8 -12.43 11.93 9.47
CA ILE A 8 -11.81 13.14 9.99
C ILE A 8 -12.15 14.30 9.06
N LYS A 9 -12.54 15.43 9.62
CA LYS A 9 -12.69 16.72 8.92
C LYS A 9 -12.08 17.82 9.77
N ASN A 10 -11.28 18.68 9.16
CA ASN A 10 -10.56 19.77 9.83
C ASN A 10 -9.73 19.27 11.04
N GLY A 11 -9.16 18.07 10.92
CA GLY A 11 -8.35 17.42 11.96
C GLY A 11 -9.11 16.86 13.15
N ILE A 12 -10.44 16.87 13.11
CA ILE A 12 -11.31 16.34 14.17
C ILE A 12 -11.99 15.07 13.68
N ILE A 13 -11.97 14.02 14.49
CA ILE A 13 -12.77 12.83 14.22
C ILE A 13 -14.24 13.20 14.37
N ILE A 14 -14.97 13.32 13.26
CA ILE A 14 -16.40 13.63 13.24
C ILE A 14 -17.28 12.38 13.25
N GLY A 15 -16.69 11.21 12.98
CA GLY A 15 -17.40 9.94 13.05
C GLY A 15 -16.43 8.77 13.06
N GLU A 16 -16.77 7.76 13.84
CA GLU A 16 -16.10 6.47 13.79
C GLU A 16 -17.08 5.35 14.16
N LYS A 17 -16.90 4.20 13.54
CA LYS A 17 -17.73 3.03 13.79
C LYS A 17 -16.91 1.75 13.64
N TYR A 18 -17.12 0.84 14.55
CA TYR A 18 -16.50 -0.48 14.57
C TYR A 18 -17.57 -1.55 14.53
N ALA A 19 -17.29 -2.65 13.87
CA ALA A 19 -18.18 -3.79 13.83
C ALA A 19 -18.24 -4.49 15.21
N GLU A 20 -19.25 -5.29 15.43
CA GLU A 20 -19.35 -6.13 16.63
C GLU A 20 -18.11 -7.02 16.78
N GLY A 21 -17.55 -7.07 17.99
CA GLY A 21 -16.30 -7.77 18.33
C GLY A 21 -15.03 -6.98 18.03
N TYR A 22 -15.12 -5.77 17.44
CA TYR A 22 -13.98 -4.92 17.12
C TYR A 22 -14.06 -3.56 17.86
N SER A 23 -12.91 -2.93 18.03
CA SER A 23 -12.79 -1.66 18.75
C SER A 23 -11.78 -0.75 18.08
N LEU A 24 -11.58 0.44 18.64
CA LEU A 24 -10.53 1.39 18.22
C LEU A 24 -9.11 0.81 18.33
N ASN A 25 -8.91 -0.26 19.11
CA ASN A 25 -7.63 -0.94 19.30
C ASN A 25 -7.46 -2.16 18.38
N SER A 26 -8.48 -2.53 17.60
CA SER A 26 -8.41 -3.68 16.71
C SER A 26 -7.57 -3.34 15.48
N HIS A 27 -6.60 -4.18 15.19
CA HIS A 27 -5.72 -4.04 14.03
C HIS A 27 -6.36 -4.64 12.79
N GLY A 28 -5.91 -4.16 11.64
CA GLY A 28 -6.12 -4.77 10.34
C GLY A 28 -4.90 -4.54 9.46
N THR A 29 -4.68 -5.40 8.49
CA THR A 29 -3.54 -5.31 7.59
C THR A 29 -3.78 -4.29 6.48
N SER A 30 -2.78 -3.45 6.22
CA SER A 30 -2.83 -2.43 5.16
C SER A 30 -2.89 -3.02 3.76
N TRP A 31 -2.34 -4.22 3.55
CA TRP A 31 -1.99 -4.68 2.21
C TRP A 31 -1.20 -3.59 1.47
N SER A 32 -1.53 -3.34 0.22
CA SER A 32 -0.80 -2.41 -0.63
C SER A 32 -0.87 -0.93 -0.24
N MET A 33 -1.67 -0.55 0.78
CA MET A 33 -1.61 0.83 1.32
C MET A 33 -0.19 1.17 1.79
N ALA A 34 0.58 0.18 2.26
CA ALA A 34 1.96 0.36 2.69
C ALA A 34 2.87 0.99 1.63
N LYS A 35 2.60 0.76 0.34
CA LYS A 35 3.38 1.36 -0.76
C LYS A 35 3.45 2.88 -0.65
N SER A 36 2.33 3.51 -0.32
CA SER A 36 2.26 4.97 -0.15
C SER A 36 3.13 5.47 1.01
N TYR A 37 3.25 4.66 2.07
CA TYR A 37 4.05 5.01 3.24
C TYR A 37 5.55 4.95 2.93
N TYR A 38 5.98 3.92 2.21
CA TYR A 38 7.37 3.80 1.77
C TYR A 38 7.72 4.80 0.66
N ALA A 39 6.77 5.20 -0.18
CA ALA A 39 6.95 6.30 -1.12
C ALA A 39 7.23 7.64 -0.40
N ALA A 40 6.56 7.91 0.72
CA ALA A 40 6.82 9.09 1.52
C ALA A 40 8.27 9.15 2.03
N LEU A 41 8.87 8.00 2.37
CA LEU A 41 10.28 7.94 2.76
C LEU A 41 11.22 8.37 1.65
N VAL A 42 10.87 8.13 0.38
CA VAL A 42 11.65 8.64 -0.75
C VAL A 42 11.64 10.16 -0.75
N GLY A 43 10.49 10.80 -0.57
CA GLY A 43 10.38 12.25 -0.45
C GLY A 43 11.23 12.81 0.70
N ILE A 44 11.19 12.15 1.87
CA ILE A 44 12.02 12.52 3.02
C ILE A 44 13.51 12.35 2.71
N SER A 45 13.89 11.28 2.03
CA SER A 45 15.28 11.02 1.65
C SER A 45 15.82 12.01 0.61
N ILE A 46 14.96 12.50 -0.29
CA ILE A 46 15.32 13.59 -1.21
C ILE A 46 15.57 14.88 -0.42
N GLN A 47 14.71 15.25 0.50
CA GLN A 47 14.89 16.44 1.33
C GLN A 47 16.18 16.39 2.16
N ARG A 48 16.55 15.19 2.61
CA ARG A 48 17.78 14.97 3.39
C ARG A 48 19.05 14.90 2.52
N GLY A 49 18.91 14.96 1.20
CA GLY A 49 20.04 14.80 0.27
C GLY A 49 20.60 13.37 0.18
N GLU A 50 19.89 12.39 0.69
CA GLU A 50 20.24 10.96 0.59
C GLU A 50 19.94 10.43 -0.82
N ILE A 51 18.87 10.93 -1.45
CA ILE A 51 18.48 10.72 -2.85
C ILE A 51 18.54 12.08 -3.55
N GLY A 52 19.05 12.15 -4.78
CA GLY A 52 19.17 13.40 -5.52
C GLY A 52 17.81 13.93 -6.00
N SER A 53 17.04 13.10 -6.68
CA SER A 53 15.69 13.45 -7.19
C SER A 53 14.88 12.21 -7.52
N LEU A 54 13.59 12.41 -7.81
CA LEU A 54 12.73 11.35 -8.37
C LEU A 54 13.19 10.88 -9.75
N ASP A 55 13.86 11.75 -10.51
CA ASP A 55 14.32 11.48 -11.87
C ASP A 55 15.70 10.83 -11.92
N ASP A 56 16.32 10.61 -10.76
CA ASP A 56 17.56 9.83 -10.70
C ASP A 56 17.28 8.38 -11.15
N PRO A 57 18.14 7.81 -12.01
CA PRO A 57 18.07 6.42 -12.36
C PRO A 57 18.39 5.54 -11.14
N ALA A 58 17.63 4.49 -10.93
CA ALA A 58 17.87 3.55 -9.84
C ALA A 58 19.29 2.94 -9.88
N SER A 59 19.88 2.83 -11.07
CA SER A 59 21.27 2.39 -11.28
C SER A 59 22.33 3.30 -10.65
N LYS A 60 21.97 4.54 -10.27
CA LYS A 60 22.84 5.44 -9.51
C LYS A 60 23.10 4.90 -8.09
N TYR A 61 22.15 4.15 -7.56
CA TYR A 61 22.17 3.64 -6.19
C TYR A 61 22.37 2.11 -6.14
N LEU A 62 21.83 1.40 -7.15
CA LEU A 62 21.82 -0.05 -7.19
C LEU A 62 22.77 -0.59 -8.26
N GLU A 63 23.89 -1.19 -7.84
CA GLU A 63 24.89 -1.71 -8.75
C GLU A 63 24.33 -2.77 -9.73
N TYR A 64 23.39 -3.60 -9.24
CA TYR A 64 22.75 -4.64 -10.06
C TYR A 64 21.72 -4.09 -11.07
N TYR A 65 21.47 -2.77 -11.11
CA TYR A 65 20.65 -2.08 -12.11
C TYR A 65 21.49 -1.43 -13.21
N LYS A 66 22.79 -1.70 -13.28
CA LYS A 66 23.67 -1.20 -14.36
C LYS A 66 23.59 -2.01 -15.66
N ASP A 67 22.60 -2.85 -15.79
CA ASP A 67 22.24 -3.60 -16.98
C ASP A 67 21.18 -2.88 -17.84
N GLU A 68 20.29 -3.61 -18.49
CA GLU A 68 19.16 -3.10 -19.28
C GLU A 68 18.19 -2.24 -18.46
N ARG A 69 18.19 -2.37 -17.11
CA ARG A 69 17.38 -1.59 -16.17
C ARG A 69 17.98 -0.22 -15.84
N SER A 70 19.13 0.11 -16.42
CA SER A 70 19.93 1.29 -16.04
C SER A 70 19.22 2.63 -16.23
N LYS A 71 18.19 2.67 -17.07
CA LYS A 71 17.39 3.87 -17.34
C LYS A 71 16.15 4.02 -16.45
N ILE A 72 15.78 3.00 -15.70
CA ILE A 72 14.61 3.04 -14.83
C ILE A 72 14.86 4.07 -13.73
N THR A 73 14.00 5.08 -13.65
CA THR A 73 14.10 6.13 -12.62
C THR A 73 13.34 5.73 -11.35
N ILE A 74 13.61 6.42 -10.25
CA ILE A 74 12.82 6.29 -9.01
C ILE A 74 11.36 6.67 -9.29
N ARG A 75 11.11 7.68 -10.13
CA ARG A 75 9.78 8.08 -10.58
C ARG A 75 9.06 6.93 -11.29
N ASP A 76 9.72 6.21 -12.19
CA ASP A 76 9.13 5.07 -12.90
C ASP A 76 8.73 3.95 -11.94
N LEU A 77 9.56 3.67 -10.94
CA LEU A 77 9.23 2.69 -9.90
C LEU A 77 8.00 3.13 -9.10
N LEU A 78 7.94 4.39 -8.65
CA LEU A 78 6.81 4.92 -7.87
C LEU A 78 5.54 5.08 -8.69
N ASN A 79 5.62 5.35 -9.98
CA ASN A 79 4.49 5.47 -10.89
C ASN A 79 4.03 4.14 -11.50
N MET A 80 4.66 3.02 -11.13
CA MET A 80 4.34 1.72 -11.72
C MET A 80 4.53 1.69 -13.25
N SER A 81 5.55 2.40 -13.74
CA SER A 81 5.90 2.50 -15.17
C SER A 81 7.31 2.02 -15.49
N SER A 82 7.91 1.20 -14.63
CA SER A 82 9.29 0.73 -14.75
C SER A 82 9.55 -0.18 -15.95
N GLY A 83 8.52 -0.83 -16.49
CA GLY A 83 8.66 -1.82 -17.56
C GLY A 83 9.28 -3.15 -17.14
N LEU A 84 9.43 -3.40 -15.83
CA LEU A 84 9.92 -4.67 -15.29
C LEU A 84 8.97 -5.83 -15.66
N ASP A 85 9.54 -6.97 -15.99
CA ASP A 85 8.82 -8.20 -16.36
C ASP A 85 8.19 -8.89 -15.13
N PHE A 86 7.19 -8.24 -14.59
CA PHE A 86 6.39 -8.76 -13.47
C PHE A 86 4.93 -8.32 -13.62
N PRO A 87 4.18 -8.95 -14.50
CA PRO A 87 2.81 -8.58 -14.79
C PRO A 87 1.90 -8.78 -13.56
N SER A 88 0.87 -7.97 -13.45
CA SER A 88 0.01 -7.91 -12.26
C SER A 88 -0.70 -9.22 -11.89
N HIS A 89 -0.89 -10.14 -12.86
CA HIS A 89 -1.46 -11.47 -12.60
C HIS A 89 -0.47 -12.46 -11.96
N GLU A 90 0.81 -12.08 -11.85
CA GLU A 90 1.87 -12.88 -11.25
C GLU A 90 2.30 -12.41 -9.85
N HIS A 91 1.53 -11.51 -9.23
CA HIS A 91 1.85 -10.97 -7.90
C HIS A 91 2.19 -12.03 -6.87
N GLU A 92 1.55 -13.18 -6.98
CA GLU A 92 1.72 -14.28 -6.05
C GLU A 92 3.12 -14.91 -6.11
N LYS A 93 3.78 -14.89 -7.26
CA LYS A 93 5.10 -15.53 -7.43
C LYS A 93 6.13 -15.03 -6.42
N MET A 94 6.13 -13.73 -6.11
CA MET A 94 7.05 -13.17 -5.15
C MET A 94 6.74 -13.60 -3.72
N PHE A 95 5.45 -13.76 -3.36
CA PHE A 95 5.05 -14.23 -2.04
C PHE A 95 5.54 -15.64 -1.70
N PHE A 96 5.75 -16.49 -2.69
CA PHE A 96 6.25 -17.86 -2.49
C PHE A 96 7.77 -17.93 -2.33
N GLN A 97 8.47 -16.82 -2.46
CA GLN A 97 9.91 -16.78 -2.33
C GLN A 97 10.31 -16.63 -0.85
N LYS A 98 11.43 -17.25 -0.45
CA LYS A 98 12.02 -17.03 0.87
C LYS A 98 12.54 -15.62 1.03
N SER A 99 13.18 -15.10 -0.01
CA SER A 99 13.65 -13.72 -0.10
C SER A 99 12.87 -13.00 -1.21
N HIS A 100 11.97 -12.11 -0.82
CA HIS A 100 11.23 -11.28 -1.77
C HIS A 100 12.15 -10.26 -2.43
N LEU A 101 13.15 -9.78 -1.68
CA LEU A 101 14.12 -8.82 -2.21
C LEU A 101 15.03 -9.46 -3.26
N ASP A 102 15.56 -10.66 -3.00
CA ASP A 102 16.40 -11.35 -3.99
C ASP A 102 15.61 -11.70 -5.24
N TYR A 103 14.34 -12.09 -5.10
CA TYR A 103 13.46 -12.27 -6.25
C TYR A 103 13.34 -10.97 -7.04
N ALA A 104 13.03 -9.85 -6.39
CA ALA A 104 12.84 -8.55 -7.02
C ALA A 104 14.11 -8.07 -7.75
N LYS A 105 15.30 -8.32 -7.18
CA LYS A 105 16.60 -7.98 -7.79
C LYS A 105 16.87 -8.70 -9.11
N ASN A 106 16.27 -9.86 -9.31
CA ASN A 106 16.48 -10.71 -10.50
C ASN A 106 15.39 -10.56 -11.57
N VAL A 107 14.41 -9.70 -11.38
CA VAL A 107 13.39 -9.43 -12.41
C VAL A 107 13.99 -8.57 -13.50
N GLY A 108 13.88 -9.04 -14.75
CA GLY A 108 14.36 -8.33 -15.95
C GLY A 108 13.38 -7.25 -16.44
N VAL A 109 13.64 -6.71 -17.61
CA VAL A 109 12.82 -5.72 -18.30
C VAL A 109 12.05 -6.37 -19.44
N GLU A 110 10.75 -6.08 -19.54
CA GLU A 110 9.92 -6.46 -20.69
C GLU A 110 9.71 -5.27 -21.64
N LYS A 111 9.63 -4.04 -21.08
CA LYS A 111 9.28 -2.83 -21.81
C LYS A 111 10.18 -1.67 -21.40
N GLU A 112 10.26 -0.66 -22.24
CA GLU A 112 10.93 0.59 -21.91
C GLU A 112 10.20 1.29 -20.75
N ALA A 113 10.99 1.83 -19.80
CA ALA A 113 10.46 2.58 -18.67
C ALA A 113 9.74 3.87 -19.12
N GLY A 114 8.71 4.27 -18.39
CA GLY A 114 7.92 5.46 -18.66
C GLY A 114 6.85 5.32 -19.74
N LEU A 115 6.74 4.17 -20.43
CA LEU A 115 5.78 4.00 -21.53
C LEU A 115 4.40 3.53 -21.10
N LYS A 116 4.31 2.71 -20.06
CA LYS A 116 3.06 2.04 -19.68
C LYS A 116 2.94 1.88 -18.18
N PHE A 117 1.76 2.18 -17.66
CA PHE A 117 1.40 1.80 -16.30
C PHE A 117 1.20 0.27 -16.22
N GLU A 118 1.90 -0.37 -15.28
CA GLU A 118 1.67 -1.75 -14.91
C GLU A 118 1.92 -1.94 -13.41
N TYR A 119 0.83 -2.15 -12.65
CA TYR A 119 0.91 -2.29 -11.20
C TYR A 119 1.77 -3.48 -10.80
N ASN A 120 2.81 -3.24 -10.03
CA ASN A 120 3.93 -4.16 -9.84
C ASN A 120 4.49 -4.08 -8.41
N ASN A 121 4.50 -5.20 -7.69
CA ASN A 121 5.02 -5.27 -6.33
C ASN A 121 6.56 -5.16 -6.26
N VAL A 122 7.24 -5.61 -7.32
CA VAL A 122 8.71 -5.56 -7.42
C VAL A 122 9.21 -4.12 -7.33
N ASN A 123 8.53 -3.17 -7.99
CA ASN A 123 8.87 -1.76 -7.92
C ASN A 123 9.03 -1.27 -6.49
N SER A 124 8.08 -1.61 -5.64
CA SER A 124 8.09 -1.16 -4.24
C SER A 124 9.15 -1.88 -3.41
N MET A 125 9.47 -3.16 -3.70
CA MET A 125 10.60 -3.85 -3.06
C MET A 125 11.92 -3.18 -3.41
N ILE A 126 12.12 -2.79 -4.67
CA ILE A 126 13.32 -2.08 -5.13
C ILE A 126 13.44 -0.69 -4.49
N ILE A 127 12.33 0.04 -4.29
CA ILE A 127 12.34 1.29 -3.51
C ILE A 127 12.86 1.04 -2.08
N GLY A 128 12.45 -0.05 -1.44
CA GLY A 128 12.97 -0.42 -0.11
C GLY A 128 14.49 -0.66 -0.10
N ASP A 129 15.02 -1.27 -1.16
CA ASP A 129 16.47 -1.51 -1.29
C ASP A 129 17.24 -0.21 -1.56
N ILE A 130 16.71 0.69 -2.40
CA ILE A 130 17.28 2.04 -2.61
C ILE A 130 17.37 2.77 -1.27
N LEU A 131 16.29 2.81 -0.49
CA LEU A 131 16.27 3.46 0.82
C LEU A 131 17.36 2.88 1.75
N TYR A 132 17.52 1.55 1.76
CA TYR A 132 18.57 0.90 2.54
C TYR A 132 19.98 1.29 2.07
N VAL A 133 20.22 1.28 0.77
CA VAL A 133 21.54 1.60 0.19
C VAL A 133 21.97 3.04 0.51
N VAL A 134 21.03 4.00 0.39
CA VAL A 134 21.36 5.42 0.58
C VAL A 134 21.45 5.83 2.05
N THR A 135 20.80 5.10 2.96
CA THR A 135 20.75 5.45 4.39
C THR A 135 21.53 4.52 5.29
N GLY A 136 21.79 3.29 4.86
CA GLY A 136 22.31 2.22 5.72
C GLY A 136 21.29 1.68 6.74
N ILE A 137 20.05 2.19 6.74
CA ILE A 137 19.00 1.82 7.70
C ILE A 137 17.93 1.01 6.99
N LYS A 138 17.51 -0.10 7.59
CA LYS A 138 16.43 -0.93 7.02
C LYS A 138 15.13 -0.14 6.91
N ALA A 139 14.37 -0.36 5.84
CA ALA A 139 13.17 0.41 5.52
C ALA A 139 12.06 0.32 6.60
N ASP A 140 11.97 -0.78 7.35
CA ASP A 140 11.09 -0.89 8.52
C ASP A 140 11.45 0.13 9.61
N LYS A 141 12.72 0.23 9.96
CA LYS A 141 13.19 1.23 10.93
C LYS A 141 13.00 2.65 10.44
N LEU A 142 13.29 2.91 9.15
CA LEU A 142 13.06 4.23 8.57
C LEU A 142 11.59 4.64 8.65
N LEU A 143 10.65 3.72 8.35
CA LEU A 143 9.22 4.01 8.45
C LEU A 143 8.81 4.37 9.88
N VAL A 144 9.31 3.61 10.85
CA VAL A 144 9.06 3.86 12.26
C VAL A 144 9.63 5.22 12.68
N GLU A 145 10.91 5.44 12.51
CA GLU A 145 11.63 6.62 13.01
C GLU A 145 11.21 7.92 12.31
N ARG A 146 10.89 7.85 11.02
CA ARG A 146 10.64 9.06 10.22
C ARG A 146 9.17 9.41 10.06
N ILE A 147 8.26 8.45 10.26
CA ILE A 147 6.82 8.66 10.05
C ILE A 147 6.00 8.20 11.25
N LEU A 148 6.04 6.90 11.61
CA LEU A 148 5.09 6.34 12.57
C LEU A 148 5.24 6.92 13.98
N ASP A 149 6.45 6.96 14.52
CA ASP A 149 6.71 7.54 15.84
C ASP A 149 6.40 9.05 15.88
N PRO A 150 6.85 9.88 14.91
CA PRO A 150 6.52 11.30 14.86
C PRO A 150 5.03 11.62 14.86
N ILE A 151 4.19 10.81 14.21
CA ILE A 151 2.73 11.01 14.22
C ILE A 151 2.03 10.33 15.40
N GLY A 152 2.79 9.72 16.31
CA GLY A 152 2.25 9.01 17.47
C GLY A 152 1.41 7.78 17.09
N ALA A 153 1.76 7.08 16.00
CA ALA A 153 1.22 5.77 15.71
C ALA A 153 1.78 4.74 16.71
N SER A 154 0.95 3.83 17.17
CA SER A 154 1.35 2.85 18.18
C SER A 154 0.86 1.45 17.82
N ASN A 155 1.49 0.43 18.43
CA ASN A 155 1.09 -0.96 18.25
C ASN A 155 1.07 -1.44 16.78
N TYR A 156 1.98 -0.94 15.95
CA TYR A 156 2.13 -1.38 14.57
C TYR A 156 2.96 -2.66 14.47
N LYS A 157 2.70 -3.46 13.43
CA LYS A 157 3.51 -4.61 13.03
C LYS A 157 3.85 -4.50 11.55
N LEU A 158 5.11 -4.69 11.23
CA LEU A 158 5.64 -4.60 9.88
C LEU A 158 6.01 -6.00 9.40
N TRP A 159 5.37 -6.45 8.32
CA TRP A 159 5.59 -7.81 7.82
C TRP A 159 6.95 -7.94 7.15
N LYS A 160 7.57 -9.11 7.34
CA LYS A 160 8.88 -9.46 6.79
C LYS A 160 8.81 -10.78 6.05
N ASP A 161 9.69 -10.97 5.09
CA ASP A 161 9.90 -12.27 4.47
C ASP A 161 10.70 -13.22 5.39
N GLU A 162 10.92 -14.47 4.97
CA GLU A 162 11.65 -15.46 5.77
C GLU A 162 13.11 -15.07 6.02
N MET A 163 13.69 -14.19 5.19
CA MET A 163 15.04 -13.67 5.33
C MET A 163 15.11 -12.40 6.19
N GLY A 164 13.97 -11.93 6.70
CA GLY A 164 13.85 -10.76 7.58
C GLY A 164 13.87 -9.41 6.86
N ALA A 165 13.71 -9.39 5.52
CA ALA A 165 13.48 -8.16 4.79
C ALA A 165 12.04 -7.71 4.94
N VAL A 166 11.82 -6.42 5.23
CA VAL A 166 10.46 -5.86 5.33
C VAL A 166 9.80 -5.82 3.96
N LEU A 167 8.49 -6.09 3.93
CA LEU A 167 7.69 -6.07 2.70
C LEU A 167 7.27 -4.63 2.38
N THR A 168 8.10 -3.89 1.66
CA THR A 168 7.81 -2.48 1.32
C THR A 168 6.66 -2.30 0.32
N TYR A 169 6.18 -3.37 -0.28
CA TYR A 169 5.01 -3.37 -1.16
C TYR A 169 3.70 -3.72 -0.44
N CYS A 170 3.78 -4.13 0.82
CA CYS A 170 2.65 -4.69 1.57
C CYS A 170 2.88 -4.54 3.07
N CYS A 171 1.90 -4.54 3.76
CA CYS A 171 1.52 -5.20 5.00
C CYS A 171 2.17 -4.57 6.22
N VAL A 172 1.53 -3.52 6.64
CA VAL A 172 1.65 -2.93 7.97
C VAL A 172 0.33 -3.20 8.69
N ASP A 173 0.37 -3.70 9.92
CA ASP A 173 -0.83 -3.86 10.75
C ASP A 173 -0.92 -2.68 11.70
N MET A 174 -2.03 -1.97 11.64
CA MET A 174 -2.33 -0.82 12.50
C MET A 174 -3.83 -0.72 12.80
N THR A 175 -4.17 0.16 13.73
CA THR A 175 -5.57 0.52 13.98
C THR A 175 -6.12 1.42 12.87
N PRO A 176 -7.45 1.48 12.65
CA PRO A 176 -8.05 2.43 11.71
C PRO A 176 -7.68 3.89 12.02
N ARG A 177 -7.54 4.26 13.29
CA ARG A 177 -7.10 5.61 13.69
C ARG A 177 -5.66 5.90 13.29
N ASP A 178 -4.74 4.93 13.41
CA ASP A 178 -3.34 5.14 13.03
C ASP A 178 -3.17 5.24 11.50
N TYR A 179 -3.96 4.50 10.73
CA TYR A 179 -4.05 4.70 9.28
C TYR A 179 -4.55 6.10 8.93
N SER A 180 -5.55 6.60 9.67
CA SER A 180 -6.10 7.94 9.47
C SER A 180 -5.08 9.05 9.77
N LYS A 181 -4.17 8.85 10.74
CA LYS A 181 -3.08 9.81 11.01
C LYS A 181 -2.16 9.97 9.79
N ILE A 182 -1.85 8.87 9.08
CA ILE A 182 -1.06 8.97 7.85
C ILE A 182 -1.85 9.74 6.78
N GLY A 183 -3.13 9.46 6.61
CA GLY A 183 -3.98 10.23 5.70
C GLY A 183 -4.00 11.72 6.05
N LEU A 184 -4.14 12.05 7.32
CA LEU A 184 -4.15 13.44 7.81
C LEU A 184 -2.79 14.13 7.59
N LEU A 185 -1.68 13.42 7.76
CA LEU A 185 -0.35 13.92 7.44
C LEU A 185 -0.25 14.35 5.97
N PHE A 186 -0.79 13.55 5.04
CA PHE A 186 -0.84 13.90 3.62
C PHE A 186 -1.84 15.03 3.32
N ALA A 187 -3.02 15.03 3.95
CA ALA A 187 -3.99 16.11 3.82
C ALA A 187 -3.40 17.47 4.22
N ARG A 188 -2.49 17.48 5.18
CA ARG A 188 -1.83 18.66 5.74
C ARG A 188 -0.43 18.93 5.19
N ASN A 189 -0.20 18.60 3.95
CA ASN A 189 1.07 18.89 3.25
C ASN A 189 2.31 18.32 3.94
N GLY A 190 2.16 17.20 4.64
CA GLY A 190 3.25 16.58 5.37
C GLY A 190 3.59 17.23 6.71
N ASN A 191 2.77 18.18 7.18
CA ASN A 191 2.93 18.83 8.48
C ASN A 191 2.14 18.10 9.57
N TRP A 192 2.80 17.82 10.67
CA TRP A 192 2.20 17.23 11.86
C TRP A 192 2.50 18.10 13.09
N GLU A 193 1.48 18.73 13.66
CA GLU A 193 1.58 19.57 14.87
C GLU A 193 2.72 20.61 14.78
N GLY A 194 2.88 21.23 13.62
CA GLY A 194 3.91 22.24 13.36
C GLY A 194 5.27 21.69 12.88
N SER A 195 5.44 20.37 12.86
CA SER A 195 6.66 19.73 12.36
C SER A 195 6.47 19.24 10.92
N GLN A 196 7.34 19.63 10.00
CA GLN A 196 7.33 19.14 8.61
C GLN A 196 7.97 17.76 8.56
N ILE A 197 7.15 16.70 8.47
CA ILE A 197 7.59 15.30 8.43
C ILE A 197 7.86 14.87 6.99
N ILE A 198 6.89 15.07 6.09
CA ILE A 198 7.05 14.78 4.67
C ILE A 198 7.20 16.12 3.94
N PRO A 199 8.17 16.27 3.02
CA PRO A 199 8.35 17.53 2.30
C PRO A 199 7.08 17.92 1.53
N GLU A 200 6.65 19.18 1.66
CA GLU A 200 5.48 19.68 0.95
C GLU A 200 5.64 19.55 -0.58
N GLY A 201 6.85 19.75 -1.11
CA GLY A 201 7.14 19.56 -2.53
C GLY A 201 6.86 18.15 -3.01
N PHE A 202 7.19 17.13 -2.22
CA PHE A 202 6.86 15.73 -2.55
C PHE A 202 5.35 15.46 -2.51
N ILE A 203 4.65 16.00 -1.51
CA ILE A 203 3.19 15.90 -1.42
C ILE A 203 2.53 16.55 -2.64
N ASN A 204 2.97 17.76 -3.00
CA ASN A 204 2.46 18.47 -4.17
C ASN A 204 2.67 17.67 -5.46
N GLU A 205 3.86 17.09 -5.65
CA GLU A 205 4.17 16.25 -6.79
C GLU A 205 3.28 14.99 -6.82
N THR A 206 3.08 14.35 -5.67
CA THR A 206 2.21 13.18 -5.54
C THR A 206 0.78 13.47 -6.02
N PHE A 207 0.26 14.66 -5.76
CA PHE A 207 -1.12 15.04 -6.07
C PHE A 207 -1.28 15.80 -7.39
N GLN A 208 -0.22 16.01 -8.15
CA GLN A 208 -0.27 16.74 -9.44
C GLN A 208 -0.04 15.84 -10.65
N THR A 209 0.84 14.87 -10.56
CA THR A 209 1.23 14.02 -11.69
C THR A 209 0.43 12.74 -11.66
N VAL A 210 -0.52 12.58 -12.57
CA VAL A 210 -1.39 11.42 -12.59
C VAL A 210 -1.27 10.63 -13.90
N TRP A 211 -1.22 9.31 -13.78
CA TRP A 211 -1.30 8.36 -14.88
C TRP A 211 -2.71 7.80 -14.97
N GLU A 212 -3.33 7.86 -16.16
CA GLU A 212 -4.56 7.12 -16.39
C GLU A 212 -4.25 5.64 -16.38
N THR A 213 -4.96 4.88 -15.57
CA THR A 213 -4.75 3.43 -15.42
C THR A 213 -5.81 2.67 -16.19
N PRO A 214 -5.49 1.47 -16.71
CA PRO A 214 -6.51 0.60 -17.28
C PRO A 214 -7.60 0.31 -16.24
N SER A 215 -8.86 0.59 -16.59
CA SER A 215 -10.00 0.22 -15.77
C SER A 215 -10.54 -1.15 -16.18
N ARG A 216 -10.92 -1.98 -15.21
CA ARG A 216 -11.64 -3.24 -15.47
C ARG A 216 -13.08 -3.00 -15.91
N PHE A 217 -13.64 -1.85 -15.54
CA PHE A 217 -15.02 -1.45 -15.83
C PHE A 217 -14.96 -0.12 -16.55
N SER A 218 -15.49 -0.08 -17.75
CA SER A 218 -15.40 1.07 -18.68
C SER A 218 -15.94 2.39 -18.10
N ASP A 219 -16.82 2.28 -17.11
CA ASP A 219 -17.53 3.43 -16.55
C ASP A 219 -16.71 4.17 -15.48
N TYR A 220 -15.57 3.60 -15.04
CA TYR A 220 -14.77 4.16 -13.96
C TYR A 220 -13.33 4.41 -14.42
N LYS A 221 -12.98 5.69 -14.54
CA LYS A 221 -11.58 6.07 -14.71
C LYS A 221 -10.86 6.04 -13.38
N ARG A 222 -9.69 5.47 -13.37
CA ARG A 222 -8.77 5.49 -12.22
C ARG A 222 -7.44 6.04 -12.67
N TYR A 223 -6.78 6.73 -11.76
CA TYR A 223 -5.46 7.30 -12.00
C TYR A 223 -4.51 6.87 -10.89
N TYR A 224 -3.21 7.05 -11.14
CA TYR A 224 -2.15 6.67 -10.21
C TYR A 224 -1.02 7.70 -10.23
N SER A 225 -0.44 7.96 -9.06
CA SER A 225 0.69 8.87 -8.94
C SER A 225 1.52 8.51 -7.70
N LEU A 226 2.81 8.29 -7.86
CA LEU A 226 3.79 8.08 -6.79
C LEU A 226 3.28 7.16 -5.65
N HIS A 227 2.78 5.97 -6.02
CA HIS A 227 2.19 4.98 -5.12
C HIS A 227 0.87 5.40 -4.45
N TRP A 228 0.17 6.39 -5.00
CA TRP A 228 -1.19 6.75 -4.62
C TRP A 228 -2.17 6.48 -5.76
N TRP A 229 -3.36 6.02 -5.42
CA TRP A 229 -4.51 5.96 -6.33
C TRP A 229 -5.26 7.27 -6.31
N VAL A 230 -5.86 7.61 -7.44
CA VAL A 230 -6.73 8.78 -7.56
C VAL A 230 -8.13 8.29 -7.89
N SER A 231 -9.06 8.55 -6.96
CA SER A 231 -10.45 8.09 -7.04
C SER A 231 -11.34 9.07 -7.79
N LYS A 232 -11.07 10.36 -7.62
CA LYS A 232 -11.76 11.45 -8.30
C LYS A 232 -10.75 12.53 -8.65
N TYR A 233 -10.83 13.05 -9.85
CA TYR A 233 -9.94 14.10 -10.34
C TYR A 233 -10.69 14.94 -11.37
N ASP A 234 -11.42 15.91 -10.87
CA ASP A 234 -12.18 16.90 -11.65
C ASP A 234 -12.01 18.30 -11.06
N ASP A 235 -12.66 19.30 -11.65
CA ASP A 235 -12.55 20.68 -11.21
C ASP A 235 -13.23 20.94 -9.85
N GLU A 236 -14.12 20.04 -9.42
CA GLU A 236 -14.86 20.18 -8.16
C GLU A 236 -14.20 19.45 -6.99
N SER A 237 -13.45 18.37 -7.28
CA SER A 237 -12.95 17.50 -6.23
C SER A 237 -11.76 16.67 -6.68
N LYS A 238 -10.74 16.56 -5.80
CA LYS A 238 -9.56 15.73 -5.99
C LYS A 238 -9.39 14.81 -4.80
N ILE A 239 -9.87 13.56 -4.96
CA ILE A 239 -9.81 12.56 -3.90
C ILE A 239 -8.75 11.52 -4.25
N PHE A 240 -7.72 11.47 -3.45
CA PHE A 240 -6.65 10.47 -3.51
C PHE A 240 -6.87 9.40 -2.45
N ASN A 241 -6.34 8.20 -2.68
CA ASN A 241 -6.38 7.18 -1.65
C ASN A 241 -5.19 6.22 -1.69
N THR A 242 -4.80 5.76 -0.52
CA THR A 242 -4.07 4.51 -0.40
C THR A 242 -5.02 3.36 -0.59
N SER A 243 -4.60 2.29 -1.27
CA SER A 243 -5.49 1.15 -1.57
C SER A 243 -4.81 -0.17 -1.28
N GLY A 244 -5.49 -1.03 -0.56
CA GLY A 244 -5.07 -2.39 -0.26
C GLY A 244 -6.10 -3.44 -0.65
N LYS A 245 -5.63 -4.66 -0.90
CA LYS A 245 -6.49 -5.80 -1.23
C LYS A 245 -7.60 -5.96 -0.17
N PHE A 246 -8.74 -6.44 -0.56
CA PHE A 246 -9.94 -6.62 0.28
C PHE A 246 -10.59 -5.31 0.75
N GLY A 247 -10.25 -4.18 0.16
CA GLY A 247 -10.90 -2.90 0.44
C GLY A 247 -10.33 -2.16 1.65
N GLN A 248 -9.04 -2.24 1.85
CA GLN A 248 -8.34 -1.35 2.77
C GLN A 248 -8.17 0.00 2.09
N TYR A 249 -8.66 1.07 2.68
CA TYR A 249 -8.58 2.42 2.11
C TYR A 249 -8.30 3.46 3.16
N THR A 250 -7.49 4.45 2.80
CA THR A 250 -7.46 5.77 3.42
C THR A 250 -7.61 6.80 2.31
N PHE A 251 -8.78 7.40 2.22
CA PHE A 251 -9.10 8.47 1.28
C PHE A 251 -8.65 9.80 1.87
N VAL A 252 -8.18 10.68 1.01
CA VAL A 252 -7.70 12.02 1.34
C VAL A 252 -8.27 13.02 0.32
N ASP A 253 -9.07 13.95 0.81
CA ASP A 253 -9.40 15.20 0.13
C ASP A 253 -8.60 16.30 0.81
N ARG A 254 -7.53 16.71 0.15
CA ARG A 254 -6.59 17.69 0.69
C ARG A 254 -7.17 19.10 0.73
N ASP A 255 -7.96 19.46 -0.27
CA ASP A 255 -8.49 20.80 -0.43
C ASP A 255 -9.51 21.12 0.68
N ASN A 256 -10.14 20.09 1.25
CA ASN A 256 -11.18 20.21 2.26
C ASN A 256 -10.79 19.63 3.64
N ASP A 257 -9.53 19.21 3.82
CA ASP A 257 -9.02 18.56 5.05
C ASP A 257 -9.91 17.39 5.51
N VAL A 258 -10.33 16.53 4.57
CA VAL A 258 -11.14 15.34 4.84
C VAL A 258 -10.30 14.09 4.67
N VAL A 259 -10.36 13.21 5.68
CA VAL A 259 -9.75 11.87 5.63
C VAL A 259 -10.77 10.83 6.04
N VAL A 260 -10.91 9.78 5.22
CA VAL A 260 -11.77 8.65 5.52
C VAL A 260 -10.98 7.36 5.42
N THR A 261 -10.90 6.63 6.53
CA THR A 261 -10.25 5.32 6.58
C THR A 261 -11.28 4.22 6.74
N ARG A 262 -11.16 3.18 5.93
CA ARG A 262 -11.95 1.96 6.03
C ARG A 262 -11.04 0.74 6.05
N ILE A 263 -11.23 -0.12 7.04
CA ILE A 263 -10.52 -1.38 7.22
C ILE A 263 -11.51 -2.54 7.20
N THR A 264 -11.15 -3.61 6.49
CA THR A 264 -11.93 -4.85 6.41
C THR A 264 -11.77 -5.67 7.69
N LYS A 265 -12.77 -6.47 8.03
CA LYS A 265 -12.71 -7.43 9.13
C LYS A 265 -11.62 -8.47 8.92
N TYR A 266 -10.87 -8.70 9.97
CA TYR A 266 -9.93 -9.81 10.10
C TYR A 266 -10.35 -10.73 11.23
N SER A 267 -9.91 -12.00 11.22
CA SER A 267 -10.15 -12.91 12.35
C SER A 267 -9.41 -12.41 13.58
N GLU A 268 -10.03 -12.50 14.75
CA GLU A 268 -9.46 -12.05 16.04
C GLU A 268 -8.23 -12.85 16.49
N LYS A 269 -7.85 -13.88 15.80
CA LYS A 269 -6.65 -14.66 16.12
C LYS A 269 -5.40 -13.85 15.80
N ASP A 270 -5.28 -12.75 16.47
CA ASP A 270 -4.22 -11.79 16.33
C ASP A 270 -3.23 -11.97 17.47
N ASN A 271 -2.10 -12.55 17.20
CA ASN A 271 -0.96 -12.44 18.07
C ASN A 271 0.32 -12.13 17.33
N GLY A 272 0.23 -11.62 16.12
CA GLY A 272 1.34 -11.00 15.43
C GLY A 272 2.44 -11.92 14.94
N ASP A 273 2.23 -13.21 14.97
CA ASP A 273 3.12 -14.18 14.34
C ASP A 273 2.75 -14.41 12.87
N ILE A 274 2.55 -13.32 12.14
CA ILE A 274 2.28 -13.29 10.70
C ILE A 274 3.46 -13.84 9.89
N GLN A 275 4.58 -14.08 10.53
CA GLN A 275 5.83 -14.50 9.90
C GLN A 275 5.86 -15.97 9.45
N LYS A 276 4.85 -16.75 9.76
CA LYS A 276 4.77 -18.16 9.32
C LYS A 276 3.73 -18.32 8.22
N TRP A 277 4.03 -17.79 7.07
CA TRP A 277 3.27 -18.04 5.87
C TRP A 277 3.41 -19.49 5.43
N GLY A 278 2.42 -20.30 5.78
CA GLY A 278 2.26 -21.57 5.07
C GLY A 278 1.68 -21.31 3.68
N PRO A 279 2.13 -22.01 2.65
CA PRO A 279 1.62 -21.84 1.29
C PRO A 279 0.10 -21.93 1.17
N LEU A 280 -0.55 -22.61 2.09
CA LEU A 280 -2.00 -22.79 2.13
C LEU A 280 -2.79 -21.56 2.54
N ASN A 281 -2.31 -20.81 3.53
CA ASN A 281 -2.97 -19.58 3.96
C ASN A 281 -2.92 -18.54 2.85
N PHE A 282 -1.83 -18.52 2.10
CA PHE A 282 -1.69 -17.66 0.96
C PHE A 282 -2.72 -17.98 -0.14
N PHE A 283 -2.92 -19.24 -0.53
CA PHE A 283 -3.94 -19.62 -1.51
C PHE A 283 -5.34 -19.22 -1.09
N ARG A 284 -5.66 -19.34 0.20
CA ARG A 284 -6.92 -18.88 0.76
C ARG A 284 -7.14 -17.38 0.63
N TRP A 285 -6.07 -16.59 0.79
CA TRP A 285 -6.14 -15.13 0.69
C TRP A 285 -6.07 -14.61 -0.75
N ALA A 286 -5.31 -15.27 -1.60
CA ALA A 286 -5.17 -14.87 -2.98
C ALA A 286 -6.46 -15.05 -3.79
N GLY A 287 -7.44 -15.79 -3.26
CA GLY A 287 -8.71 -16.04 -3.96
C GLY A 287 -8.53 -16.90 -5.22
N VAL A 288 -7.49 -17.75 -5.26
CA VAL A 288 -7.22 -18.64 -6.39
C VAL A 288 -8.10 -19.89 -6.25
N GLY A 289 -9.34 -19.82 -6.75
CA GLY A 289 -10.37 -20.82 -6.56
C GLY A 289 -9.95 -22.29 -6.74
N PRO A 290 -9.28 -22.69 -7.86
CA PRO A 290 -8.86 -24.08 -8.06
C PRO A 290 -7.80 -24.55 -7.05
N ALA A 291 -6.85 -23.68 -6.68
CA ALA A 291 -5.80 -24.01 -5.73
C ALA A 291 -6.35 -24.07 -4.29
N VAL A 292 -7.33 -23.23 -3.95
CA VAL A 292 -8.06 -23.30 -2.67
C VAL A 292 -8.85 -24.59 -2.56
N ALA A 293 -9.51 -25.02 -3.65
CA ALA A 293 -10.25 -26.27 -3.67
C ALA A 293 -9.31 -27.49 -3.49
N ALA A 294 -8.17 -27.51 -4.17
CA ALA A 294 -7.16 -28.55 -4.01
C ALA A 294 -6.57 -28.57 -2.60
N ALA A 295 -6.27 -27.41 -2.02
CA ALA A 295 -5.76 -27.28 -0.66
C ALA A 295 -6.80 -27.75 0.37
N ARG A 296 -8.08 -27.39 0.22
CA ARG A 296 -9.17 -27.92 1.08
C ARG A 296 -9.27 -29.42 1.01
N MET A 297 -9.26 -30.00 -0.20
CA MET A 297 -9.29 -31.44 -0.36
C MET A 297 -8.11 -32.13 0.35
N LEU A 298 -6.93 -31.58 0.29
CA LEU A 298 -5.75 -32.11 0.99
C LEU A 298 -5.84 -31.96 2.51
N LEU A 299 -6.46 -30.88 3.01
CA LEU A 299 -6.76 -30.66 4.42
C LEU A 299 -7.79 -31.68 4.92
N ASP A 300 -8.89 -31.87 4.17
CA ASP A 300 -9.95 -32.81 4.51
C ASP A 300 -9.45 -34.28 4.53
N LEU A 301 -8.46 -34.57 3.70
CA LEU A 301 -7.78 -35.87 3.69
C LEU A 301 -6.70 -36.00 4.79
N GLY A 302 -6.44 -34.95 5.57
CA GLY A 302 -5.42 -34.95 6.62
C GLY A 302 -3.97 -35.04 6.08
N LEU A 303 -3.76 -34.84 4.79
CA LEU A 303 -2.45 -34.90 4.13
C LEU A 303 -1.63 -33.63 4.37
N ILE A 304 -2.29 -32.53 4.71
CA ILE A 304 -1.66 -31.25 5.09
C ILE A 304 -2.39 -30.70 6.32
N ARG A 305 -1.67 -29.94 7.14
CA ARG A 305 -2.26 -29.25 8.30
C ARG A 305 -2.46 -27.79 7.96
N GLU A 306 -3.54 -27.19 8.48
CA GLU A 306 -3.64 -25.73 8.50
C GLU A 306 -2.41 -25.17 9.21
N GLY A 307 -1.78 -24.21 8.56
CA GLY A 307 -0.74 -23.40 9.20
C GLY A 307 -1.35 -22.57 10.34
N PRO A 308 -0.52 -21.93 11.17
CA PRO A 308 -1.03 -21.06 12.22
C PRO A 308 -1.96 -20.02 11.59
N ASP A 309 -3.10 -19.79 12.21
CA ASP A 309 -4.08 -18.81 11.79
C ASP A 309 -3.46 -17.42 11.78
N VAL A 310 -3.13 -17.01 10.60
CA VAL A 310 -2.71 -15.65 10.32
C VAL A 310 -3.97 -14.80 10.21
N ASN A 311 -3.85 -13.54 10.55
CA ASN A 311 -4.89 -12.53 10.44
C ASN A 311 -5.54 -12.58 9.04
N THR A 312 -6.67 -13.28 8.95
CA THR A 312 -7.32 -13.61 7.67
C THR A 312 -8.49 -12.66 7.45
N PRO A 313 -8.59 -11.98 6.30
CA PRO A 313 -9.74 -11.14 6.01
C PRO A 313 -11.03 -11.97 5.96
N ILE A 314 -12.06 -11.54 6.69
CA ILE A 314 -13.38 -12.16 6.68
C ILE A 314 -14.18 -11.56 5.53
N THR A 315 -13.83 -11.94 4.31
CA THR A 315 -14.54 -11.54 3.10
C THR A 315 -14.20 -12.48 1.96
N ASP A 316 -15.20 -12.77 1.14
CA ASP A 316 -15.03 -13.54 -0.10
C ASP A 316 -14.67 -12.63 -1.28
N ASP A 317 -14.82 -11.31 -1.14
CA ASP A 317 -14.52 -10.33 -2.17
C ASP A 317 -13.10 -9.78 -1.98
N SER A 318 -12.23 -10.07 -2.96
CA SER A 318 -10.86 -9.56 -3.00
C SER A 318 -10.76 -8.04 -3.32
N GLY A 319 -11.89 -7.37 -3.50
CA GLY A 319 -11.94 -5.96 -3.90
C GLY A 319 -11.91 -5.75 -5.42
N THR A 320 -12.34 -6.76 -6.20
CA THR A 320 -12.25 -6.73 -7.66
C THR A 320 -13.58 -6.98 -8.37
N SER A 321 -14.67 -7.22 -7.65
CA SER A 321 -16.01 -7.39 -8.23
C SER A 321 -16.60 -6.05 -8.67
N LYS A 322 -17.58 -6.09 -9.59
CA LYS A 322 -18.31 -4.89 -10.02
C LYS A 322 -19.06 -4.26 -8.86
N GLU A 323 -19.74 -5.07 -8.03
CA GLU A 323 -20.45 -4.61 -6.83
C GLU A 323 -19.52 -3.89 -5.86
N PHE A 324 -18.26 -4.37 -5.71
CA PHE A 324 -17.28 -3.70 -4.88
C PHE A 324 -16.92 -2.31 -5.42
N TYR A 325 -16.76 -2.18 -6.75
CA TYR A 325 -16.46 -0.91 -7.40
C TYR A 325 -17.62 0.08 -7.31
N GLU A 326 -18.86 -0.37 -7.41
CA GLU A 326 -20.05 0.46 -7.22
C GLU A 326 -20.09 1.02 -5.79
N LYS A 327 -19.88 0.17 -4.78
CA LYS A 327 -19.81 0.61 -3.37
C LYS A 327 -18.60 1.53 -3.08
N TYR A 328 -17.49 1.29 -3.77
CA TYR A 328 -16.33 2.18 -3.68
C TYR A 328 -16.66 3.56 -4.21
N GLN A 329 -17.37 3.65 -5.35
CA GLN A 329 -17.78 4.92 -5.93
C GLN A 329 -18.77 5.67 -5.02
N GLU A 330 -19.73 4.97 -4.43
CA GLU A 330 -20.66 5.57 -3.45
C GLU A 330 -19.90 6.22 -2.27
N VAL A 331 -18.81 5.59 -1.80
CA VAL A 331 -17.97 6.19 -0.74
C VAL A 331 -17.24 7.42 -1.24
N VAL A 332 -16.69 7.41 -2.45
CA VAL A 332 -16.01 8.56 -3.06
C VAL A 332 -16.99 9.74 -3.22
N ASP A 333 -18.20 9.48 -3.68
CA ASP A 333 -19.23 10.51 -3.84
C ASP A 333 -19.67 11.09 -2.48
N ALA A 334 -19.83 10.24 -1.46
CA ALA A 334 -20.14 10.68 -0.11
C ALA A 334 -19.01 11.55 0.51
N ILE A 335 -17.74 11.24 0.20
CA ILE A 335 -16.61 12.09 0.61
C ILE A 335 -16.67 13.44 -0.11
N ALA A 336 -16.94 13.45 -1.40
CA ALA A 336 -17.07 14.68 -2.17
C ALA A 336 -18.24 15.56 -1.67
N ASP A 337 -19.35 14.95 -1.23
CA ASP A 337 -20.48 15.67 -0.62
C ASP A 337 -20.11 16.25 0.75
N LEU A 338 -19.45 15.44 1.60
CA LEU A 338 -18.96 15.88 2.90
C LEU A 338 -17.97 17.05 2.78
N SER A 339 -17.23 17.11 1.70
CA SER A 339 -16.25 18.16 1.43
C SER A 339 -16.91 19.52 1.10
N ARG A 340 -18.16 19.50 0.60
CA ARG A 340 -18.93 20.73 0.26
C ARG A 340 -19.63 21.37 1.45
N ASP A 341 -19.90 20.60 2.51
CA ASP A 341 -20.53 21.07 3.76
C ASP A 341 -19.45 21.64 4.74
#